data_84cdb6a6c49096aa231ff37a9eac47bd
#
_entry.id   84cdb6a6c49096aa231ff37a9eac47bd
#
_cell.length_a   1.000
_cell.length_b   1.000
_cell.length_c   1.000
_cell.angle_alpha   90.00
_cell.angle_beta   90.00
_cell.angle_gamma   90.00
#
_symmetry.space_group_name_H-M   'P 1'
#
loop_
_entity.id
_entity.type
_entity.pdbx_description
1 polymer ?
#
loop_
_entity_poly.entity_id
_entity_poly.type
_entity_poly.pdbx_seq_one_letter_code
_entity_poly.pdbx_strand_id
1 'polypeptide(L)'
;MSDAIKHECGIGHIRLLKPLEFYKKKYGSSFYGINKMYLLMEKQHNRGQDGAGFASIKLDVEPGKRFISRIRSTEKQPIQDVFSKINERINKELKSDPSLPENIEKLKSKVPYVGELSLIHI
;
A
#
# COMPACT_ATOMS: atom_id res chain seq x y z
N MET A 1 17.13 26.48 14.86
CA MET A 1 17.02 26.23 13.86
C MET A 1 16.65 24.96 13.54
N SER A 2 17.10 24.11 14.07
CA SER A 2 16.73 22.78 13.78
C SER A 2 15.30 22.43 14.11
N ASP A 3 14.59 23.31 14.79
CA ASP A 3 13.22 22.99 15.15
C ASP A 3 12.29 22.85 13.96
N ALA A 4 12.58 23.51 12.89
CA ALA A 4 11.78 23.39 11.68
C ALA A 4 11.82 21.96 11.14
N ILE A 5 12.91 21.25 11.38
CA ILE A 5 13.09 19.89 10.88
C ILE A 5 12.12 18.92 11.54
N LYS A 6 11.76 19.19 12.80
CA LYS A 6 10.89 18.31 13.56
C LYS A 6 9.47 18.27 13.01
N HIS A 7 9.09 19.28 12.23
CA HIS A 7 7.75 19.34 11.67
C HIS A 7 7.68 18.88 10.22
N GLU A 8 8.77 18.34 9.73
CA GLU A 8 8.75 17.82 8.38
C GLU A 8 7.94 16.55 8.32
N CYS A 9 7.04 16.51 7.39
CA CYS A 9 6.24 15.33 7.12
C CYS A 9 6.07 15.19 5.61
N GLY A 10 5.67 14.04 5.17
CA GLY A 10 5.49 13.79 3.76
C GLY A 10 4.19 13.06 3.51
N ILE A 11 3.61 13.32 2.35
CA ILE A 11 2.41 12.63 1.89
C ILE A 11 2.70 12.09 0.50
N GLY A 12 2.40 10.83 0.27
CA GLY A 12 2.48 10.22 -1.04
C GLY A 12 1.10 9.73 -1.45
N HIS A 13 0.76 9.89 -2.71
CA HIS A 13 -0.54 9.49 -3.21
C HIS A 13 -0.36 8.90 -4.60
N ILE A 14 -0.97 7.74 -4.83
CA ILE A 14 -0.95 7.08 -6.14
C ILE A 14 -2.36 6.63 -6.47
N ARG A 15 -2.82 6.97 -7.66
CA ARG A 15 -4.04 6.41 -8.21
C ARG A 15 -3.69 5.69 -9.52
N LEU A 16 -4.05 4.42 -9.60
CA LEU A 16 -3.88 3.66 -10.83
C LEU A 16 -5.03 4.02 -11.78
N LEU A 17 -4.69 4.37 -13.02
CA LEU A 17 -5.67 4.78 -14.01
C LEU A 17 -6.17 3.62 -14.87
N LYS A 18 -5.53 2.46 -14.75
CA LYS A 18 -5.89 1.26 -15.49
C LYS A 18 -6.29 0.16 -14.51
N PRO A 19 -7.01 -0.88 -14.96
CA PRO A 19 -7.34 -2.00 -14.10
C PRO A 19 -6.09 -2.75 -13.64
N LEU A 20 -6.22 -3.52 -12.56
CA LEU A 20 -5.10 -4.29 -12.02
C LEU A 20 -4.54 -5.28 -13.03
N GLU A 21 -5.37 -5.82 -13.88
CA GLU A 21 -4.95 -6.75 -14.93
C GLU A 21 -3.92 -6.13 -15.87
N PHE A 22 -4.07 -4.84 -16.17
CA PHE A 22 -3.13 -4.12 -17.02
C PHE A 22 -1.74 -4.12 -16.38
N TYR A 23 -1.65 -3.84 -15.08
CA TYR A 23 -0.38 -3.76 -14.38
C TYR A 23 0.25 -5.12 -14.19
N LYS A 24 -0.57 -6.14 -13.96
CA LYS A 24 -0.08 -7.51 -13.87
C LYS A 24 0.55 -7.93 -15.19
N LYS A 25 -0.11 -7.67 -16.30
CA LYS A 25 0.39 -8.03 -17.62
C LYS A 25 1.64 -7.27 -18.00
N LYS A 26 1.66 -5.96 -17.74
CA LYS A 26 2.77 -5.10 -18.16
C LYS A 26 3.99 -5.19 -17.23
N TYR A 27 3.77 -5.24 -15.92
CA TYR A 27 4.84 -5.20 -14.94
C TYR A 27 5.02 -6.48 -14.13
N GLY A 28 4.19 -7.47 -14.38
CA GLY A 28 4.31 -8.76 -13.71
C GLY A 28 3.71 -8.83 -12.31
N SER A 29 3.07 -7.77 -11.83
CA SER A 29 2.51 -7.75 -10.47
C SER A 29 1.19 -6.99 -10.40
N SER A 30 0.22 -7.58 -9.72
CA SER A 30 -1.04 -6.91 -9.41
C SER A 30 -0.87 -5.85 -8.31
N PHE A 31 0.27 -5.86 -7.62
CA PHE A 31 0.56 -4.93 -6.53
C PHE A 31 1.47 -3.78 -6.96
N TYR A 32 1.36 -3.39 -8.22
CA TYR A 32 2.18 -2.31 -8.77
C TYR A 32 2.07 -1.01 -7.95
N GLY A 33 0.84 -0.64 -7.55
CA GLY A 33 0.61 0.58 -6.77
C GLY A 33 1.29 0.52 -5.40
N ILE A 34 1.20 -0.62 -4.72
CA ILE A 34 1.84 -0.82 -3.42
C ILE A 34 3.36 -0.73 -3.57
N ASN A 35 3.91 -1.39 -4.59
CA ASN A 35 5.35 -1.39 -4.83
C ASN A 35 5.88 0.00 -5.16
N LYS A 36 5.14 0.76 -5.97
CA LYS A 36 5.51 2.12 -6.31
C LYS A 36 5.45 3.05 -5.10
N MET A 37 4.44 2.88 -4.25
CA MET A 37 4.32 3.67 -3.04
C MET A 37 5.52 3.45 -2.12
N TYR A 38 5.96 2.21 -1.96
CA TYR A 38 7.13 1.89 -1.16
C TYR A 38 8.37 2.61 -1.71
N LEU A 39 8.58 2.57 -3.03
CA LEU A 39 9.72 3.24 -3.66
C LEU A 39 9.68 4.75 -3.47
N LEU A 40 8.50 5.35 -3.55
CA LEU A 40 8.36 6.77 -3.31
C LEU A 40 8.69 7.13 -1.87
N MET A 41 8.22 6.36 -0.92
CA MET A 41 8.41 6.64 0.49
C MET A 41 9.81 6.33 0.97
N GLU A 42 10.47 5.37 0.35
CA GLU A 42 11.86 5.06 0.68
C GLU A 42 12.75 6.27 0.46
N LYS A 43 12.45 7.09 -0.54
CA LYS A 43 13.20 8.33 -0.80
C LYS A 43 12.90 9.43 0.20
N GLN A 44 11.84 9.29 0.98
CA GLN A 44 11.43 10.26 1.97
C GLN A 44 11.86 9.88 3.39
N HIS A 45 12.56 8.77 3.54
CA HIS A 45 12.82 8.21 4.87
C HIS A 45 13.70 9.06 5.77
N ASN A 46 14.36 10.07 5.25
CA ASN A 46 15.19 10.96 6.05
C ASN A 46 14.41 12.12 6.66
N ARG A 47 13.13 12.19 6.41
CA ARG A 47 12.32 13.25 7.01
C ARG A 47 11.74 12.76 8.32
N GLY A 48 11.55 13.67 9.27
CA GLY A 48 11.19 13.37 10.65
C GLY A 48 10.13 12.30 10.82
N GLN A 49 10.57 11.06 10.93
CA GLN A 49 9.67 9.94 10.91
C GLN A 49 9.29 9.49 12.30
N ASP A 50 8.37 10.17 12.92
CA ASP A 50 7.81 9.73 14.18
C ASP A 50 6.77 8.63 13.98
N GLY A 51 6.31 8.47 12.76
CA GLY A 51 5.33 7.45 12.43
C GLY A 51 5.01 7.44 10.95
N ALA A 52 4.28 6.43 10.50
CA ALA A 52 3.80 6.32 9.14
C ALA A 52 2.40 5.73 9.13
N GLY A 53 1.56 6.19 8.23
CA GLY A 53 0.23 5.66 8.02
C GLY A 53 -0.03 5.43 6.54
N PHE A 54 -0.59 4.29 6.21
CA PHE A 54 -0.91 3.93 4.83
C PHE A 54 -2.39 3.60 4.74
N ALA A 55 -3.03 4.08 3.69
CA ALA A 55 -4.42 3.73 3.39
C ALA A 55 -4.49 3.24 1.94
N SER A 56 -5.19 2.14 1.73
CA SER A 56 -5.44 1.63 0.40
C SER A 56 -6.95 1.60 0.18
N ILE A 57 -7.38 2.11 -0.95
CA ILE A 57 -8.79 2.21 -1.28
C ILE A 57 -9.03 1.41 -2.54
N LYS A 58 -10.02 0.52 -2.50
CA LYS A 58 -10.42 -0.28 -3.64
C LYS A 58 -11.47 0.48 -4.44
N LEU A 59 -11.32 0.47 -5.75
CA LEU A 59 -12.29 1.05 -6.66
C LEU A 59 -13.27 -0.02 -7.12
N ASP A 60 -14.48 0.38 -7.50
CA ASP A 60 -15.50 -0.52 -8.04
C ASP A 60 -15.78 -1.74 -7.14
N VAL A 61 -16.03 -1.46 -5.88
CA VAL A 61 -16.38 -2.51 -4.92
C VAL A 61 -17.90 -2.52 -4.74
N GLU A 62 -18.47 -3.71 -4.61
CA GLU A 62 -19.90 -3.86 -4.39
C GLU A 62 -20.33 -3.16 -3.11
N PRO A 63 -21.53 -2.56 -3.09
CA PRO A 63 -22.05 -1.93 -1.89
C PRO A 63 -22.06 -2.89 -0.70
N GLY A 64 -21.67 -2.39 0.46
CA GLY A 64 -21.60 -3.20 1.68
C GLY A 64 -20.28 -3.93 1.88
N LYS A 65 -19.38 -3.91 0.90
CA LYS A 65 -18.06 -4.53 1.06
C LYS A 65 -17.06 -3.48 1.54
N ARG A 66 -16.04 -3.94 2.25
CA ARG A 66 -14.98 -3.08 2.75
C ARG A 66 -14.13 -2.59 1.58
N PHE A 67 -13.97 -1.28 1.48
CA PHE A 67 -13.19 -0.68 0.39
C PHE A 67 -11.98 0.12 0.87
N ILE A 68 -11.88 0.42 2.16
CA ILE A 68 -10.73 1.14 2.73
C ILE A 68 -10.04 0.26 3.75
N SER A 69 -8.73 0.15 3.64
CA SER A 69 -7.92 -0.52 4.64
C SER A 69 -6.76 0.39 5.02
N ARG A 70 -6.48 0.49 6.31
CA ARG A 70 -5.46 1.38 6.84
C ARG A 70 -4.51 0.63 7.77
N ILE A 71 -3.27 1.11 7.84
CA ILE A 71 -2.29 0.57 8.76
C ILE A 71 -1.35 1.70 9.18
N ARG A 72 -0.94 1.69 10.42
CA ARG A 72 -0.07 2.71 11.01
C ARG A 72 1.06 2.06 11.76
N SER A 73 2.16 2.78 11.89
CA SER A 73 3.30 2.34 12.68
C SER A 73 4.00 3.53 13.32
N THR A 74 4.45 3.33 14.56
CA THR A 74 5.29 4.29 15.27
C THR A 74 6.62 3.64 15.66
N GLU A 75 6.97 2.52 15.00
CA GLU A 75 8.22 1.85 15.25
C GLU A 75 9.42 2.69 14.78
N LYS A 76 10.64 2.26 15.09
CA LYS A 76 11.83 3.01 14.73
C LYS A 76 11.95 3.27 13.24
N GLN A 77 11.51 2.32 12.43
CA GLN A 77 11.47 2.46 10.99
C GLN A 77 10.04 2.27 10.53
N PRO A 78 9.22 3.30 10.71
CA PRO A 78 7.78 3.14 10.51
C PRO A 78 7.38 2.82 9.08
N ILE A 79 8.06 3.36 8.07
CA ILE A 79 7.74 3.04 6.68
C ILE A 79 7.99 1.57 6.39
N GLN A 80 9.16 1.06 6.81
CA GLN A 80 9.48 -0.35 6.61
C GLN A 80 8.53 -1.26 7.37
N ASP A 81 8.15 -0.89 8.58
CA ASP A 81 7.22 -1.67 9.37
C ASP A 81 5.84 -1.75 8.71
N VAL A 82 5.34 -0.62 8.20
CA VAL A 82 4.06 -0.58 7.50
C VAL A 82 4.07 -1.51 6.29
N PHE A 83 5.09 -1.41 5.43
CA PHE A 83 5.12 -2.23 4.22
C PHE A 83 5.43 -3.70 4.52
N SER A 84 6.17 -3.98 5.58
CA SER A 84 6.39 -5.34 6.04
C SER A 84 5.07 -6.00 6.44
N LYS A 85 4.24 -5.28 7.19
CA LYS A 85 2.93 -5.79 7.60
C LYS A 85 1.98 -5.96 6.42
N ILE A 86 2.04 -5.06 5.44
CA ILE A 86 1.25 -5.19 4.21
C ILE A 86 1.67 -6.45 3.47
N ASN A 87 2.97 -6.68 3.31
CA ASN A 87 3.48 -7.85 2.61
C ASN A 87 3.16 -9.15 3.34
N GLU A 88 3.23 -9.14 4.68
CA GLU A 88 2.83 -10.31 5.47
C GLU A 88 1.37 -10.66 5.22
N ARG A 89 0.50 -9.66 5.17
CA ARG A 89 -0.92 -9.89 4.93
C ARG A 89 -1.16 -10.44 3.53
N ILE A 90 -0.48 -9.88 2.52
CA ILE A 90 -0.57 -10.34 1.15
C ILE A 90 -0.08 -11.78 1.06
N ASN A 91 1.08 -12.07 1.63
CA ASN A 91 1.65 -13.41 1.59
C ASN A 91 0.78 -14.44 2.30
N LYS A 92 0.15 -14.05 3.39
CA LYS A 92 -0.77 -14.93 4.11
C LYS A 92 -1.93 -15.34 3.21
N GLU A 93 -2.51 -14.42 2.48
CA GLU A 93 -3.62 -14.73 1.58
C GLU A 93 -3.16 -15.56 0.38
N LEU A 94 -1.98 -15.27 -0.18
CA LEU A 94 -1.43 -16.03 -1.29
C LEU A 94 -1.05 -17.45 -0.87
N LYS A 95 -0.61 -17.63 0.37
CA LYS A 95 -0.28 -18.93 0.89
C LYS A 95 -1.53 -19.80 1.09
N SER A 96 -2.61 -19.13 1.52
CA SER A 96 -3.89 -19.79 1.71
C SER A 96 -4.53 -20.16 0.37
N ASP A 97 -4.32 -19.35 -0.67
CA ASP A 97 -4.86 -19.61 -2.01
C ASP A 97 -3.83 -19.17 -3.07
N PRO A 98 -2.95 -20.09 -3.50
CA PRO A 98 -1.93 -19.74 -4.50
C PRO A 98 -2.46 -19.32 -5.86
N SER A 99 -3.75 -19.59 -6.14
CA SER A 99 -4.36 -19.19 -7.40
C SER A 99 -4.80 -17.73 -7.44
N LEU A 100 -4.73 -17.00 -6.32
CA LEU A 100 -5.16 -15.61 -6.27
C LEU A 100 -4.54 -14.72 -7.34
N PRO A 101 -3.24 -14.80 -7.64
CA PRO A 101 -2.67 -13.92 -8.67
C PRO A 101 -3.29 -14.13 -10.05
N GLU A 102 -3.86 -15.30 -10.31
CA GLU A 102 -4.50 -15.60 -11.59
C GLU A 102 -5.95 -15.13 -11.66
N ASN A 103 -6.54 -14.78 -10.52
CA ASN A 103 -7.92 -14.32 -10.46
C ASN A 103 -7.98 -12.99 -9.74
N ILE A 104 -7.94 -11.91 -10.51
CA ILE A 104 -7.86 -10.55 -9.97
C ILE A 104 -9.09 -10.19 -9.12
N GLU A 105 -10.27 -10.62 -9.52
CA GLU A 105 -11.48 -10.32 -8.75
C GLU A 105 -11.43 -10.95 -7.37
N LYS A 106 -10.99 -12.19 -7.30
CA LYS A 106 -10.87 -12.91 -6.03
C LYS A 106 -9.73 -12.32 -5.20
N LEU A 107 -8.63 -11.97 -5.84
CA LEU A 107 -7.50 -11.31 -5.18
C LEU A 107 -7.98 -10.01 -4.54
N LYS A 108 -8.68 -9.18 -5.29
CA LYS A 108 -9.19 -7.90 -4.83
C LYS A 108 -10.17 -8.07 -3.67
N SER A 109 -10.96 -9.15 -3.68
CA SER A 109 -11.90 -9.45 -2.63
C SER A 109 -11.22 -9.89 -1.33
N LYS A 110 -10.14 -10.66 -1.42
CA LYS A 110 -9.48 -11.26 -0.26
C LYS A 110 -8.34 -10.43 0.32
N VAL A 111 -7.61 -9.73 -0.51
CA VAL A 111 -6.46 -8.93 -0.05
C VAL A 111 -6.93 -7.50 0.23
N PRO A 112 -6.72 -6.99 1.45
CA PRO A 112 -7.18 -5.63 1.78
C PRO A 112 -6.37 -4.54 1.10
N TYR A 113 -5.12 -4.79 0.74
CA TYR A 113 -4.24 -3.76 0.18
C TYR A 113 -3.87 -4.09 -1.26
N VAL A 114 -4.64 -3.58 -2.21
CA VAL A 114 -4.37 -3.82 -3.64
C VAL A 114 -3.75 -2.61 -4.36
N GLY A 115 -3.82 -1.44 -3.75
CA GLY A 115 -3.10 -0.28 -4.27
C GLY A 115 -3.72 0.43 -5.46
N GLU A 116 -5.02 0.27 -5.69
CA GLU A 116 -5.68 1.00 -6.78
C GLU A 116 -5.67 2.50 -6.52
N LEU A 117 -5.90 2.88 -5.27
CA LEU A 117 -5.74 4.25 -4.80
C LEU A 117 -5.05 4.14 -3.45
N SER A 118 -3.91 4.76 -3.30
CA SER A 118 -3.10 4.65 -2.10
C SER A 118 -2.69 6.01 -1.59
N LEU A 119 -2.66 6.15 -0.27
CA LEU A 119 -2.19 7.35 0.39
C LEU A 119 -1.27 6.93 1.53
N ILE A 120 -0.15 7.61 1.67
CA ILE A 120 0.71 7.40 2.81
C ILE A 120 1.11 8.76 3.41
N HIS A 121 1.20 8.80 4.73
CA HIS A 121 1.56 9.99 5.48
C HIS A 121 2.68 9.62 6.46
N ILE A 122 3.70 10.42 6.52
CA ILE A 122 4.79 10.24 7.47
C ILE A 122 5.05 11.49 8.29
#